data_a9981f60260a4537b544b9434186d6cf
#
_entry.id   a9981f60260a4537b544b9434186d6cf
#
_cell.length_a   1.000
_cell.length_b   1.000
_cell.length_c   1.000
_cell.angle_alpha   90.00
_cell.angle_beta   90.00
_cell.angle_gamma   90.00
#
_symmetry.space_group_name_H-M   'P 1'
#
loop_
_entity.id
_entity.type
_entity.pdbx_description
1 polymer ?
#
loop_
_entity_poly.entity_id
_entity_poly.type
_entity_poly.pdbx_seq_one_letter_code
_entity_poly.pdbx_strand_id
1 'polypeptide(L)'
;MGERTVGGDRPLVTDPFDAEPALAPLRDAAWDGDWAAVRAFFEGIPTDEATGVEDVSFAAALLAGVERTEWFLEKAVQDRPADPLPRTLLAERYIHLGWRARGRGPAESVSWDAAQQCHERLCKAELLLIEVCAEQPACVPAWTARLGTARGLGLGQSEARRRYDRLAEHHPHHVRAQSELLRQLSPEWGGSWEAAHGFAEECASAAPDGSHAGVLVAEAHLAHWAALEGAEAEEYLRSTAVHDELLRAARASVLHPDHRRGWHWTDSHSAFALAFSLGGHVGNAVPHFATLGDTVSESFWRNVRDWRTRFTEYRAAALATL
;
A
#
# COMPACT_ATOMS: atom_id res chain seq x y z
N MET A 1 18.93 14.78 41.34
CA MET A 1 18.89 13.45 40.71
C MET A 1 17.45 13.33 40.20
N GLY A 2 17.22 13.84 39.00
CA GLY A 2 15.88 13.90 38.40
C GLY A 2 15.61 12.62 37.64
N GLU A 3 14.60 11.87 38.07
CA GLU A 3 14.03 10.77 37.31
C GLU A 3 13.53 11.29 35.95
N ARG A 4 14.18 10.84 34.88
CA ARG A 4 13.59 10.95 33.56
C ARG A 4 12.42 9.97 33.52
N THR A 5 11.21 10.50 33.65
CA THR A 5 9.98 9.78 33.29
C THR A 5 10.12 9.33 31.84
N VAL A 6 10.29 8.05 31.67
CA VAL A 6 10.22 7.35 30.38
C VAL A 6 8.82 7.59 29.82
N GLY A 7 8.77 8.05 28.58
CA GLY A 7 7.69 8.61 27.80
C GLY A 7 6.30 8.09 28.12
N GLY A 8 5.42 9.05 28.45
CA GLY A 8 3.99 8.82 28.51
C GLY A 8 3.50 8.27 27.17
N ASP A 9 2.58 7.32 27.26
CA ASP A 9 1.95 6.55 26.20
C ASP A 9 1.23 7.52 25.24
N ARG A 10 1.95 8.04 24.24
CA ARG A 10 1.33 8.84 23.19
C ARG A 10 0.52 7.87 22.32
N PRO A 11 -0.73 8.23 21.96
CA PRO A 11 -1.52 7.40 21.08
C PRO A 11 -0.80 7.24 19.74
N LEU A 12 -0.86 6.03 19.19
CA LEU A 12 -0.29 5.74 17.87
C LEU A 12 -1.07 6.49 16.79
N VAL A 13 -0.34 7.11 15.88
CA VAL A 13 -0.88 7.76 14.68
C VAL A 13 -1.01 6.68 13.60
N THR A 14 -2.25 6.31 13.28
CA THR A 14 -2.57 5.28 12.29
C THR A 14 -3.25 5.82 11.04
N ASP A 15 -3.80 7.02 11.13
CA ASP A 15 -4.43 7.70 9.99
C ASP A 15 -3.33 8.35 9.14
N PRO A 16 -3.21 7.98 7.84
CA PRO A 16 -2.24 8.59 6.95
C PRO A 16 -2.40 10.12 6.79
N PHE A 17 -3.62 10.64 6.94
CA PHE A 17 -3.86 12.09 6.91
C PHE A 17 -3.25 12.83 8.11
N ASP A 18 -3.14 12.14 9.26
CA ASP A 18 -2.49 12.70 10.44
C ASP A 18 -0.97 12.45 10.44
N ALA A 19 -0.54 11.38 9.76
CA ALA A 19 0.87 11.04 9.59
C ALA A 19 1.59 11.96 8.59
N GLU A 20 0.86 12.48 7.59
CA GLU A 20 1.40 13.36 6.54
C GLU A 20 0.53 14.63 6.42
N PRO A 21 0.96 15.74 7.06
CA PRO A 21 0.17 16.99 7.08
C PRO A 21 -0.14 17.57 5.69
N ALA A 22 0.68 17.27 4.68
CA ALA A 22 0.43 17.70 3.30
C ALA A 22 -0.88 17.13 2.72
N LEU A 23 -1.42 16.05 3.30
CA LEU A 23 -2.67 15.40 2.89
C LEU A 23 -3.91 15.99 3.57
N ALA A 24 -3.76 16.81 4.61
CA ALA A 24 -4.91 17.39 5.33
C ALA A 24 -5.87 18.17 4.43
N PRO A 25 -5.41 19.00 3.46
CA PRO A 25 -6.32 19.70 2.55
C PRO A 25 -7.18 18.75 1.70
N LEU A 26 -6.65 17.58 1.32
CA LEU A 26 -7.43 16.57 0.58
C LEU A 26 -8.53 15.98 1.46
N ARG A 27 -8.23 15.66 2.73
CA ARG A 27 -9.22 15.15 3.68
C ARG A 27 -10.35 16.14 3.89
N ASP A 28 -10.00 17.39 4.17
CA ASP A 28 -10.97 18.44 4.45
C ASP A 28 -11.88 18.71 3.23
N ALA A 29 -11.29 18.82 2.02
CA ALA A 29 -12.04 18.95 0.77
C ALA A 29 -12.99 17.77 0.51
N ALA A 30 -12.54 16.54 0.84
CA ALA A 30 -13.37 15.34 0.69
C ALA A 30 -14.55 15.31 1.67
N TRP A 31 -14.36 15.71 2.92
CA TRP A 31 -15.45 15.81 3.92
C TRP A 31 -16.49 16.87 3.56
N ASP A 32 -16.04 17.99 3.02
CA ASP A 32 -16.92 19.08 2.58
C ASP A 32 -17.61 18.77 1.24
N GLY A 33 -17.16 17.72 0.52
CA GLY A 33 -17.64 17.39 -0.82
C GLY A 33 -17.25 18.45 -1.86
N ASP A 34 -16.16 19.18 -1.61
CA ASP A 34 -15.66 20.23 -2.48
C ASP A 34 -14.79 19.64 -3.60
N TRP A 35 -15.43 19.32 -4.73
CA TRP A 35 -14.75 18.82 -5.91
C TRP A 35 -13.67 19.79 -6.44
N ALA A 36 -13.90 21.10 -6.35
CA ALA A 36 -12.92 22.07 -6.86
C ALA A 36 -11.62 22.04 -6.04
N ALA A 37 -11.74 21.94 -4.72
CA ALA A 37 -10.60 21.80 -3.83
C ALA A 37 -9.89 20.44 -3.99
N VAL A 38 -10.63 19.33 -4.12
CA VAL A 38 -10.07 18.00 -4.43
C VAL A 38 -9.27 18.06 -5.73
N ARG A 39 -9.85 18.64 -6.80
CA ARG A 39 -9.17 18.77 -8.08
C ARG A 39 -7.89 19.60 -7.98
N ALA A 40 -7.97 20.76 -7.33
CA ALA A 40 -6.82 21.64 -7.15
C ALA A 40 -5.69 20.94 -6.36
N PHE A 41 -6.02 20.09 -5.39
CA PHE A 41 -5.04 19.29 -4.67
C PHE A 41 -4.27 18.37 -5.61
N PHE A 42 -4.98 17.58 -6.45
CA PHE A 42 -4.32 16.66 -7.39
C PHE A 42 -3.52 17.39 -8.47
N GLU A 43 -4.01 18.53 -8.97
CA GLU A 43 -3.29 19.36 -9.93
C GLU A 43 -2.03 20.01 -9.33
N GLY A 44 -1.99 20.17 -8.01
CA GLY A 44 -0.85 20.72 -7.26
C GLY A 44 0.25 19.70 -6.92
N ILE A 45 0.05 18.39 -7.15
CA ILE A 45 1.09 17.38 -6.89
C ILE A 45 2.15 17.45 -7.99
N PRO A 46 3.44 17.69 -7.65
CA PRO A 46 4.51 17.79 -8.64
C PRO A 46 4.83 16.41 -9.24
N THR A 47 4.34 16.10 -10.43
CA THR A 47 4.53 14.79 -11.08
C THR A 47 5.86 14.62 -11.79
N ASP A 48 6.66 15.65 -11.88
CA ASP A 48 8.03 15.67 -12.40
C ASP A 48 9.08 15.33 -11.32
N GLU A 49 8.69 15.27 -10.06
CA GLU A 49 9.54 14.82 -8.97
C GLU A 49 9.59 13.30 -8.86
N ALA A 50 10.63 12.78 -8.23
CA ALA A 50 10.89 11.34 -8.12
C ALA A 50 9.75 10.53 -7.46
N THR A 51 8.97 11.17 -6.57
CA THR A 51 7.85 10.53 -5.85
C THR A 51 6.48 10.94 -6.36
N GLY A 52 6.37 11.97 -7.20
CA GLY A 52 5.10 12.62 -7.50
C GLY A 52 4.03 11.70 -8.12
N VAL A 53 4.43 10.78 -9.01
CA VAL A 53 3.48 9.82 -9.60
C VAL A 53 2.99 8.81 -8.56
N GLU A 54 3.88 8.39 -7.65
CA GLU A 54 3.53 7.54 -6.49
C GLU A 54 2.57 8.28 -5.56
N ASP A 55 2.85 9.55 -5.28
CA ASP A 55 2.03 10.38 -4.38
C ASP A 55 0.64 10.63 -4.94
N VAL A 56 0.47 10.81 -6.27
CA VAL A 56 -0.85 10.86 -6.91
C VAL A 56 -1.63 9.57 -6.70
N SER A 57 -1.01 8.42 -6.91
CA SER A 57 -1.65 7.12 -6.72
C SER A 57 -1.97 6.84 -5.25
N PHE A 58 -1.10 7.29 -4.34
CA PHE A 58 -1.33 7.18 -2.90
C PHE A 58 -2.52 8.04 -2.46
N ALA A 59 -2.56 9.31 -2.87
CA ALA A 59 -3.66 10.22 -2.57
C ALA A 59 -5.01 9.72 -3.12
N ALA A 60 -5.02 9.14 -4.33
CA ALA A 60 -6.23 8.58 -4.92
C ALA A 60 -6.79 7.41 -4.09
N ALA A 61 -5.91 6.50 -3.64
CA ALA A 61 -6.29 5.40 -2.77
C ALA A 61 -6.76 5.86 -1.39
N LEU A 62 -6.11 6.90 -0.85
CA LEU A 62 -6.45 7.44 0.45
C LEU A 62 -7.81 8.12 0.42
N LEU A 63 -8.07 8.94 -0.62
CA LEU A 63 -9.39 9.55 -0.85
C LEU A 63 -10.49 8.49 -0.96
N ALA A 64 -10.21 7.36 -1.59
CA ALA A 64 -11.14 6.24 -1.69
C ALA A 64 -11.57 5.68 -0.32
N GLY A 65 -10.76 5.85 0.73
CA GLY A 65 -11.09 5.48 2.11
C GLY A 65 -12.02 6.46 2.83
N VAL A 66 -12.10 7.72 2.38
CA VAL A 66 -12.91 8.75 3.05
C VAL A 66 -14.40 8.45 2.85
N GLU A 67 -15.16 8.47 3.95
CA GLU A 67 -16.58 8.11 3.91
C GLU A 67 -17.42 9.14 3.15
N ARG A 68 -18.47 8.65 2.50
CA ARG A 68 -19.50 9.46 1.81
C ARG A 68 -18.99 10.28 0.63
N THR A 69 -17.87 9.90 0.04
CA THR A 69 -17.31 10.62 -1.13
C THR A 69 -17.99 10.25 -2.45
N GLU A 70 -18.78 9.17 -2.49
CA GLU A 70 -19.40 8.65 -3.71
C GLU A 70 -20.26 9.71 -4.41
N TRP A 71 -21.11 10.38 -3.66
CA TRP A 71 -22.13 11.29 -4.21
C TRP A 71 -21.52 12.49 -4.96
N PHE A 72 -20.46 13.10 -4.42
CA PHE A 72 -19.84 14.24 -5.10
C PHE A 72 -18.92 13.79 -6.23
N LEU A 73 -18.29 12.60 -6.13
CA LEU A 73 -17.51 12.03 -7.21
C LEU A 73 -18.40 11.61 -8.38
N GLU A 74 -19.56 10.98 -8.12
CA GLU A 74 -20.56 10.67 -9.14
C GLU A 74 -21.03 11.93 -9.85
N LYS A 75 -21.32 12.99 -9.08
CA LYS A 75 -21.68 14.30 -9.64
C LYS A 75 -20.55 14.87 -10.48
N ALA A 76 -19.30 14.82 -10.03
CA ALA A 76 -18.15 15.31 -10.79
C ALA A 76 -17.97 14.57 -12.12
N VAL A 77 -18.23 13.25 -12.15
CA VAL A 77 -18.23 12.45 -13.38
C VAL A 77 -19.37 12.86 -14.32
N GLN A 78 -20.57 13.07 -13.77
CA GLN A 78 -21.72 13.53 -14.57
C GLN A 78 -21.51 14.91 -15.19
N ASP A 79 -20.95 15.85 -14.41
CA ASP A 79 -20.68 17.22 -14.86
C ASP A 79 -19.53 17.28 -15.88
N ARG A 80 -18.60 16.32 -15.83
CA ARG A 80 -17.38 16.26 -16.68
C ARG A 80 -17.06 14.83 -17.12
N PRO A 81 -17.87 14.23 -17.98
CA PRO A 81 -17.75 12.81 -18.32
C PRO A 81 -16.44 12.45 -19.05
N ALA A 82 -15.80 13.41 -19.73
CA ALA A 82 -14.51 13.19 -20.40
C ALA A 82 -13.28 13.40 -19.49
N ASP A 83 -13.47 13.89 -18.26
CA ASP A 83 -12.37 14.13 -17.33
C ASP A 83 -11.90 12.80 -16.69
N PRO A 84 -10.63 12.39 -16.85
CA PRO A 84 -10.13 11.13 -16.30
C PRO A 84 -10.03 11.15 -14.78
N LEU A 85 -9.76 12.31 -14.16
CA LEU A 85 -9.53 12.39 -12.72
C LEU A 85 -10.75 11.96 -11.90
N PRO A 86 -11.96 12.54 -12.05
CA PRO A 86 -13.12 12.11 -11.26
C PRO A 86 -13.52 10.66 -11.56
N ARG A 87 -13.35 10.18 -12.81
CA ARG A 87 -13.62 8.77 -13.17
C ARG A 87 -12.67 7.81 -12.44
N THR A 88 -11.38 8.16 -12.36
CA THR A 88 -10.38 7.35 -11.64
C THR A 88 -10.66 7.34 -10.15
N LEU A 89 -10.92 8.50 -9.53
CA LEU A 89 -11.20 8.60 -8.10
C LEU A 89 -12.50 7.89 -7.71
N LEU A 90 -13.53 7.98 -8.53
CA LEU A 90 -14.79 7.25 -8.31
C LEU A 90 -14.58 5.73 -8.43
N ALA A 91 -13.78 5.31 -9.40
CA ALA A 91 -13.44 3.89 -9.55
C ALA A 91 -12.65 3.36 -8.34
N GLU A 92 -11.64 4.08 -7.85
CA GLU A 92 -10.92 3.73 -6.61
C GLU A 92 -11.90 3.64 -5.43
N ARG A 93 -12.86 4.57 -5.32
CA ARG A 93 -13.90 4.52 -4.29
C ARG A 93 -14.76 3.26 -4.40
N TYR A 94 -15.21 2.90 -5.59
CA TYR A 94 -15.98 1.66 -5.80
C TYR A 94 -15.15 0.42 -5.46
N ILE A 95 -13.86 0.39 -5.82
CA ILE A 95 -12.95 -0.70 -5.44
C ILE A 95 -12.85 -0.80 -3.92
N HIS A 96 -12.60 0.32 -3.23
CA HIS A 96 -12.53 0.34 -1.77
C HIS A 96 -13.81 -0.19 -1.12
N LEU A 97 -14.97 0.27 -1.57
CA LEU A 97 -16.27 -0.18 -1.06
C LEU A 97 -16.55 -1.66 -1.38
N GLY A 98 -16.11 -2.14 -2.53
CA GLY A 98 -16.21 -3.55 -2.91
C GLY A 98 -15.42 -4.45 -1.95
N TRP A 99 -14.14 -4.15 -1.75
CA TRP A 99 -13.30 -4.90 -0.82
C TRP A 99 -13.75 -4.79 0.64
N ARG A 100 -14.24 -3.62 1.04
CA ARG A 100 -14.82 -3.43 2.39
C ARG A 100 -16.07 -4.31 2.60
N ALA A 101 -16.95 -4.44 1.60
CA ALA A 101 -18.14 -5.28 1.66
C ALA A 101 -17.76 -6.77 1.71
N ARG A 102 -16.76 -7.21 0.93
CA ARG A 102 -16.26 -8.59 0.95
C ARG A 102 -15.64 -8.95 2.31
N GLY A 103 -15.00 -7.99 2.95
CA GLY A 103 -14.19 -8.26 4.14
C GLY A 103 -12.86 -8.95 3.78
N ARG A 104 -12.13 -9.39 4.82
CA ARG A 104 -10.76 -9.91 4.72
C ARG A 104 -10.64 -11.41 4.94
N GLY A 105 -11.74 -12.07 5.29
CA GLY A 105 -11.73 -13.51 5.53
C GLY A 105 -11.36 -14.30 4.28
N PRO A 106 -10.94 -15.56 4.45
CA PRO A 106 -10.72 -16.48 3.34
C PRO A 106 -11.99 -16.62 2.49
N ALA A 107 -11.84 -17.01 1.23
CA ALA A 107 -12.93 -17.02 0.27
C ALA A 107 -14.17 -17.80 0.76
N GLU A 108 -13.93 -18.88 1.48
CA GLU A 108 -14.97 -19.78 2.02
C GLU A 108 -15.81 -19.12 3.12
N SER A 109 -15.30 -18.07 3.77
CA SER A 109 -16.00 -17.34 4.83
C SER A 109 -16.83 -16.15 4.32
N VAL A 110 -16.70 -15.80 3.04
CA VAL A 110 -17.41 -14.68 2.43
C VAL A 110 -18.83 -15.07 2.10
N SER A 111 -19.83 -14.34 2.62
CA SER A 111 -21.23 -14.60 2.27
C SER A 111 -21.49 -14.28 0.79
N TRP A 112 -22.49 -14.96 0.21
CA TRP A 112 -22.88 -14.71 -1.18
C TRP A 112 -23.24 -13.23 -1.42
N ASP A 113 -23.97 -12.59 -0.51
CA ASP A 113 -24.35 -11.18 -0.61
C ASP A 113 -23.13 -10.25 -0.61
N ALA A 114 -22.14 -10.52 0.25
CA ALA A 114 -20.89 -9.76 0.31
C ALA A 114 -20.07 -9.91 -0.97
N ALA A 115 -19.98 -11.12 -1.50
CA ALA A 115 -19.32 -11.41 -2.76
C ALA A 115 -20.00 -10.70 -3.93
N GLN A 116 -21.34 -10.74 -4.00
CA GLN A 116 -22.13 -10.07 -5.01
C GLN A 116 -21.96 -8.55 -4.97
N GLN A 117 -22.05 -7.93 -3.81
CA GLN A 117 -21.81 -6.49 -3.64
C GLN A 117 -20.40 -6.09 -4.05
N CYS A 118 -19.39 -6.88 -3.72
CA CYS A 118 -18.02 -6.67 -4.15
C CYS A 118 -17.93 -6.70 -5.68
N HIS A 119 -18.45 -7.75 -6.29
CA HIS A 119 -18.43 -7.95 -7.74
C HIS A 119 -19.09 -6.78 -8.49
N GLU A 120 -20.29 -6.37 -8.07
CA GLU A 120 -21.02 -5.25 -8.70
C GLU A 120 -20.23 -3.93 -8.65
N ARG A 121 -19.59 -3.64 -7.51
CA ARG A 121 -18.79 -2.42 -7.36
C ARG A 121 -17.51 -2.48 -8.20
N LEU A 122 -16.85 -3.62 -8.25
CA LEU A 122 -15.66 -3.82 -9.07
C LEU A 122 -15.99 -3.74 -10.57
N CYS A 123 -17.16 -4.24 -11.01
CA CYS A 123 -17.61 -4.08 -12.39
C CYS A 123 -17.85 -2.60 -12.73
N LYS A 124 -18.48 -1.81 -11.84
CA LYS A 124 -18.65 -0.37 -12.04
C LYS A 124 -17.31 0.36 -12.15
N ALA A 125 -16.37 0.03 -11.27
CA ALA A 125 -15.03 0.59 -11.33
C ALA A 125 -14.32 0.25 -12.63
N GLU A 126 -14.36 -1.02 -13.04
CA GLU A 126 -13.69 -1.51 -14.25
C GLU A 126 -14.20 -0.80 -15.51
N LEU A 127 -15.52 -0.55 -15.63
CA LEU A 127 -16.09 0.17 -16.78
C LEU A 127 -15.50 1.59 -16.90
N LEU A 128 -15.43 2.34 -15.79
CA LEU A 128 -14.84 3.68 -15.78
C LEU A 128 -13.35 3.64 -16.16
N LEU A 129 -12.61 2.67 -15.63
CA LEU A 129 -11.16 2.56 -15.81
C LEU A 129 -10.78 2.06 -17.21
N ILE A 130 -11.60 1.23 -17.86
CA ILE A 130 -11.39 0.83 -19.26
C ILE A 130 -11.36 2.06 -20.16
N GLU A 131 -12.34 2.95 -20.01
CA GLU A 131 -12.43 4.20 -20.77
C GLU A 131 -11.23 5.11 -20.50
N VAL A 132 -10.90 5.35 -19.22
CA VAL A 132 -9.74 6.19 -18.84
C VAL A 132 -8.45 5.66 -19.43
N CYS A 133 -8.17 4.35 -19.30
CA CYS A 133 -6.94 3.74 -19.82
C CYS A 133 -6.88 3.72 -21.37
N ALA A 134 -8.03 3.68 -22.05
CA ALA A 134 -8.09 3.77 -23.50
C ALA A 134 -7.82 5.20 -24.00
N GLU A 135 -8.35 6.21 -23.31
CA GLU A 135 -8.19 7.62 -23.63
C GLU A 135 -6.82 8.18 -23.19
N GLN A 136 -6.30 7.68 -22.07
CA GLN A 136 -5.03 8.10 -21.47
C GLN A 136 -4.18 6.90 -21.08
N PRO A 137 -3.44 6.29 -22.02
CA PRO A 137 -2.62 5.10 -21.76
C PRO A 137 -1.54 5.28 -20.68
N ALA A 138 -1.10 6.51 -20.42
CA ALA A 138 -0.13 6.85 -19.40
C ALA A 138 -0.75 7.19 -18.02
N CYS A 139 -2.06 7.03 -17.83
CA CYS A 139 -2.71 7.29 -16.55
C CYS A 139 -2.40 6.22 -15.52
N VAL A 140 -1.33 6.44 -14.75
CA VAL A 140 -0.82 5.48 -13.75
C VAL A 140 -1.85 5.11 -12.68
N PRO A 141 -2.58 6.06 -12.04
CA PRO A 141 -3.58 5.70 -11.04
C PRO A 141 -4.67 4.78 -11.59
N ALA A 142 -5.11 5.02 -12.83
CA ALA A 142 -6.14 4.19 -13.46
C ALA A 142 -5.66 2.76 -13.74
N TRP A 143 -4.44 2.61 -14.25
CA TRP A 143 -3.85 1.27 -14.43
C TRP A 143 -3.61 0.55 -13.11
N THR A 144 -3.13 1.27 -12.09
CA THR A 144 -2.94 0.70 -10.74
C THR A 144 -4.27 0.19 -10.18
N ALA A 145 -5.33 0.99 -10.27
CA ALA A 145 -6.67 0.59 -9.84
C ALA A 145 -7.18 -0.65 -10.62
N ARG A 146 -6.85 -0.76 -11.93
CA ARG A 146 -7.21 -1.92 -12.75
C ARG A 146 -6.49 -3.22 -12.36
N LEU A 147 -5.35 -3.15 -11.70
CA LEU A 147 -4.73 -4.34 -11.09
C LEU A 147 -5.59 -4.88 -9.93
N GLY A 148 -6.09 -3.99 -9.09
CA GLY A 148 -7.02 -4.34 -8.01
C GLY A 148 -8.33 -4.96 -8.52
N THR A 149 -8.91 -4.42 -9.62
CA THR A 149 -10.12 -5.00 -10.23
C THR A 149 -9.83 -6.34 -10.91
N ALA A 150 -8.64 -6.53 -11.53
CA ALA A 150 -8.27 -7.82 -12.14
C ALA A 150 -8.30 -8.93 -11.09
N ARG A 151 -7.75 -8.68 -9.91
CA ARG A 151 -7.76 -9.63 -8.79
C ARG A 151 -9.17 -9.90 -8.30
N GLY A 152 -9.93 -8.87 -8.02
CA GLY A 152 -11.26 -9.02 -7.41
C GLY A 152 -12.33 -9.58 -8.36
N LEU A 153 -12.17 -9.40 -9.67
CA LEU A 153 -13.04 -9.99 -10.70
C LEU A 153 -12.55 -11.37 -11.17
N GLY A 154 -11.44 -11.87 -10.64
CA GLY A 154 -10.92 -13.19 -11.01
C GLY A 154 -10.45 -13.29 -12.45
N LEU A 155 -9.88 -12.22 -13.04
CA LEU A 155 -9.46 -12.20 -14.44
C LEU A 155 -8.18 -12.99 -14.73
N GLY A 156 -7.53 -13.48 -13.66
CA GLY A 156 -6.36 -14.33 -13.76
C GLY A 156 -5.04 -13.57 -13.88
N GLN A 157 -3.94 -14.31 -13.73
CA GLN A 157 -2.59 -13.73 -13.64
C GLN A 157 -2.12 -13.13 -14.97
N SER A 158 -2.45 -13.75 -16.10
CA SER A 158 -2.07 -13.23 -17.41
C SER A 158 -2.65 -11.85 -17.70
N GLU A 159 -3.91 -11.61 -17.31
CA GLU A 159 -4.52 -10.30 -17.47
C GLU A 159 -3.93 -9.27 -16.48
N ALA A 160 -3.69 -9.65 -15.25
CA ALA A 160 -3.02 -8.78 -14.27
C ALA A 160 -1.60 -8.41 -14.76
N ARG A 161 -0.81 -9.37 -15.25
CA ARG A 161 0.51 -9.13 -15.83
C ARG A 161 0.44 -8.19 -17.03
N ARG A 162 -0.48 -8.42 -17.96
CA ARG A 162 -0.68 -7.54 -19.11
C ARG A 162 -1.00 -6.10 -18.71
N ARG A 163 -1.82 -5.91 -17.68
CA ARG A 163 -2.16 -4.56 -17.17
C ARG A 163 -0.94 -3.88 -16.54
N TYR A 164 -0.18 -4.65 -15.76
CA TYR A 164 1.06 -4.14 -15.18
C TYR A 164 2.07 -3.75 -16.25
N ASP A 165 2.28 -4.59 -17.27
CA ASP A 165 3.21 -4.31 -18.37
C ASP A 165 2.84 -3.01 -19.10
N ARG A 166 1.54 -2.73 -19.29
CA ARG A 166 1.08 -1.46 -19.87
C ARG A 166 1.40 -0.25 -19.01
N LEU A 167 1.27 -0.37 -17.69
CA LEU A 167 1.69 0.68 -16.77
C LEU A 167 3.21 0.83 -16.80
N ALA A 168 3.95 -0.26 -16.76
CA ALA A 168 5.40 -0.29 -16.70
C ALA A 168 6.09 0.27 -17.95
N GLU A 169 5.41 0.29 -19.13
CA GLU A 169 5.87 1.01 -20.31
C GLU A 169 6.15 2.50 -20.05
N HIS A 170 5.43 3.09 -19.08
CA HIS A 170 5.55 4.51 -18.72
C HIS A 170 6.22 4.72 -17.36
N HIS A 171 5.94 3.85 -16.39
CA HIS A 171 6.43 3.97 -15.01
C HIS A 171 6.83 2.57 -14.48
N PRO A 172 8.01 2.06 -14.84
CA PRO A 172 8.44 0.69 -14.53
C PRO A 172 8.65 0.43 -13.03
N HIS A 173 8.88 1.48 -12.24
CA HIS A 173 9.20 1.37 -10.82
C HIS A 173 8.07 1.87 -9.91
N HIS A 174 6.82 1.88 -10.40
CA HIS A 174 5.68 2.31 -9.60
C HIS A 174 5.30 1.24 -8.56
N VAL A 175 5.70 1.49 -7.30
CA VAL A 175 5.66 0.49 -6.21
C VAL A 175 4.25 0.02 -5.90
N ARG A 176 3.25 0.91 -5.90
CA ARG A 176 1.87 0.50 -5.63
C ARG A 176 1.33 -0.47 -6.68
N ALA A 177 1.64 -0.25 -7.97
CA ALA A 177 1.26 -1.18 -9.02
C ALA A 177 2.01 -2.52 -8.90
N GLN A 178 3.29 -2.46 -8.52
CA GLN A 178 4.09 -3.64 -8.23
C GLN A 178 3.52 -4.43 -7.05
N SER A 179 3.11 -3.77 -5.94
CA SER A 179 2.43 -4.42 -4.81
C SER A 179 1.12 -5.09 -5.23
N GLU A 180 0.32 -4.46 -6.10
CA GLU A 180 -0.92 -5.07 -6.59
C GLU A 180 -0.66 -6.32 -7.42
N LEU A 181 0.37 -6.32 -8.30
CA LEU A 181 0.77 -7.51 -9.04
C LEU A 181 1.38 -8.57 -8.13
N LEU A 182 2.23 -8.17 -7.16
CA LEU A 182 2.81 -9.07 -6.16
C LEU A 182 1.73 -9.89 -5.43
N ARG A 183 0.66 -9.22 -4.99
CA ARG A 183 -0.49 -9.90 -4.38
C ARG A 183 -1.15 -10.89 -5.32
N GLN A 184 -1.32 -10.53 -6.60
CA GLN A 184 -1.89 -11.45 -7.60
C GLN A 184 -1.02 -12.69 -7.83
N LEU A 185 0.31 -12.56 -7.66
CA LEU A 185 1.26 -13.66 -7.83
C LEU A 185 1.33 -14.59 -6.61
N SER A 186 0.69 -14.25 -5.49
CA SER A 186 0.67 -15.10 -4.29
C SER A 186 -0.25 -16.33 -4.46
N PRO A 187 -0.04 -17.41 -3.68
CA PRO A 187 -0.86 -18.62 -3.74
C PRO A 187 -2.35 -18.39 -3.50
N GLU A 188 -2.72 -17.41 -2.68
CA GLU A 188 -4.12 -17.03 -2.41
C GLU A 188 -4.88 -16.69 -3.71
N TRP A 189 -4.16 -16.18 -4.72
CA TRP A 189 -4.73 -15.75 -5.99
C TRP A 189 -4.28 -16.61 -7.17
N GLY A 190 -3.87 -17.85 -6.88
CA GLY A 190 -3.53 -18.85 -7.90
C GLY A 190 -2.10 -18.77 -8.41
N GLY A 191 -1.21 -18.05 -7.74
CA GLY A 191 0.23 -18.00 -8.01
C GLY A 191 1.05 -18.96 -7.14
N SER A 192 2.29 -18.57 -6.87
CA SER A 192 3.19 -19.29 -5.98
C SER A 192 4.08 -18.32 -5.20
N TRP A 193 4.62 -18.79 -4.08
CA TRP A 193 5.61 -17.99 -3.33
C TRP A 193 6.89 -17.75 -4.14
N GLU A 194 7.30 -18.71 -4.96
CA GLU A 194 8.44 -18.54 -5.88
C GLU A 194 8.20 -17.37 -6.85
N ALA A 195 7.03 -17.30 -7.47
CA ALA A 195 6.67 -16.23 -8.39
C ALA A 195 6.60 -14.88 -7.67
N ALA A 196 6.01 -14.83 -6.47
CA ALA A 196 5.89 -13.61 -5.68
C ALA A 196 7.25 -13.07 -5.23
N HIS A 197 8.11 -13.93 -4.64
CA HIS A 197 9.45 -13.51 -4.22
C HIS A 197 10.34 -13.14 -5.40
N GLY A 198 10.29 -13.93 -6.49
CA GLY A 198 11.05 -13.62 -7.71
C GLY A 198 10.69 -12.27 -8.30
N PHE A 199 9.40 -11.94 -8.34
CA PHE A 199 8.94 -10.64 -8.82
C PHE A 199 9.35 -9.49 -7.88
N ALA A 200 9.28 -9.68 -6.57
CA ALA A 200 9.70 -8.67 -5.59
C ALA A 200 11.20 -8.34 -5.73
N GLU A 201 12.05 -9.37 -5.88
CA GLU A 201 13.50 -9.21 -6.06
C GLU A 201 13.82 -8.58 -7.43
N GLU A 202 13.12 -8.98 -8.50
CA GLU A 202 13.24 -8.37 -9.83
C GLU A 202 12.96 -6.86 -9.75
N CYS A 203 11.85 -6.46 -9.13
CA CYS A 203 11.48 -5.07 -8.98
C CYS A 203 12.48 -4.28 -8.13
N ALA A 204 12.90 -4.84 -6.99
CA ALA A 204 13.86 -4.18 -6.10
C ALA A 204 15.23 -4.00 -6.75
N SER A 205 15.69 -5.00 -7.52
CA SER A 205 17.00 -4.96 -8.20
C SER A 205 17.01 -4.06 -9.43
N ALA A 206 15.87 -3.90 -10.12
CA ALA A 206 15.77 -3.05 -11.31
C ALA A 206 15.55 -1.57 -10.97
N ALA A 207 15.07 -1.26 -9.77
CA ALA A 207 14.73 0.09 -9.37
C ALA A 207 15.99 0.93 -9.05
N PRO A 208 15.93 2.25 -9.22
CA PRO A 208 17.00 3.15 -8.78
C PRO A 208 17.26 3.03 -7.28
N ASP A 209 18.52 3.18 -6.89
CA ASP A 209 18.91 3.25 -5.49
C ASP A 209 18.13 4.35 -4.74
N GLY A 210 17.70 4.04 -3.52
CA GLY A 210 16.90 4.95 -2.71
C GLY A 210 15.42 5.02 -3.08
N SER A 211 14.95 4.27 -4.10
CA SER A 211 13.52 4.13 -4.40
C SER A 211 12.80 3.33 -3.29
N HIS A 212 11.46 3.33 -3.30
CA HIS A 212 10.68 2.53 -2.35
C HIS A 212 10.58 1.03 -2.72
N ALA A 213 11.09 0.61 -3.89
CA ALA A 213 10.85 -0.74 -4.42
C ALA A 213 11.34 -1.89 -3.51
N GLY A 214 12.34 -1.64 -2.65
CA GLY A 214 12.77 -2.64 -1.66
C GLY A 214 11.68 -3.08 -0.68
N VAL A 215 10.62 -2.29 -0.49
CA VAL A 215 9.48 -2.67 0.36
C VAL A 215 8.76 -3.92 -0.15
N LEU A 216 8.79 -4.17 -1.47
CA LEU A 216 8.17 -5.36 -2.08
C LEU A 216 8.76 -6.67 -1.54
N VAL A 217 10.06 -6.68 -1.26
CA VAL A 217 10.71 -7.84 -0.63
C VAL A 217 10.16 -8.08 0.78
N ALA A 218 9.99 -7.01 1.56
CA ALA A 218 9.37 -7.11 2.89
C ALA A 218 7.88 -7.51 2.80
N GLU A 219 7.13 -6.99 1.83
CA GLU A 219 5.73 -7.39 1.58
C GLU A 219 5.62 -8.87 1.24
N ALA A 220 6.48 -9.38 0.34
CA ALA A 220 6.48 -10.80 -0.05
C ALA A 220 6.77 -11.71 1.16
N HIS A 221 7.79 -11.37 1.96
CA HIS A 221 8.12 -12.14 3.15
C HIS A 221 7.03 -12.08 4.22
N LEU A 222 6.44 -10.92 4.46
CA LEU A 222 5.35 -10.77 5.43
C LEU A 222 4.08 -11.50 4.99
N ALA A 223 3.76 -11.48 3.68
CA ALA A 223 2.63 -12.24 3.14
C ALA A 223 2.87 -13.74 3.25
N HIS A 224 4.08 -14.21 2.97
CA HIS A 224 4.45 -15.62 3.10
C HIS A 224 4.40 -16.05 4.58
N TRP A 225 4.99 -15.27 5.48
CA TRP A 225 4.93 -15.51 6.91
C TRP A 225 3.47 -15.62 7.42
N ALA A 226 2.60 -14.73 6.97
CA ALA A 226 1.19 -14.72 7.39
C ALA A 226 0.39 -15.95 6.91
N ALA A 227 0.89 -16.68 5.93
CA ALA A 227 0.29 -17.91 5.41
C ALA A 227 0.84 -19.18 6.10
N LEU A 228 1.89 -19.05 6.93
CA LEU A 228 2.49 -20.15 7.68
C LEU A 228 1.86 -20.27 9.08
N GLU A 229 1.96 -21.45 9.68
CA GLU A 229 1.45 -21.73 11.01
C GLU A 229 2.52 -22.37 11.92
N GLY A 230 2.35 -22.20 13.22
CA GLY A 230 3.17 -22.87 14.24
C GLY A 230 4.66 -22.57 14.10
N ALA A 231 5.47 -23.62 14.21
CA ALA A 231 6.95 -23.50 14.18
C ALA A 231 7.48 -22.95 12.85
N GLU A 232 6.85 -23.26 11.74
CA GLU A 232 7.27 -22.75 10.42
C GLU A 232 7.16 -21.22 10.37
N ALA A 233 6.07 -20.64 10.86
CA ALA A 233 5.92 -19.19 10.95
C ALA A 233 6.97 -18.55 11.88
N GLU A 234 7.29 -19.21 13.01
CA GLU A 234 8.27 -18.72 13.97
C GLU A 234 9.70 -18.73 13.43
N GLU A 235 10.06 -19.72 12.60
CA GLU A 235 11.40 -19.89 12.06
C GLU A 235 11.65 -19.10 10.78
N TYR A 236 10.60 -18.88 9.97
CA TYR A 236 10.71 -18.32 8.63
C TYR A 236 11.48 -16.99 8.58
N LEU A 237 10.99 -15.97 9.30
CA LEU A 237 11.63 -14.64 9.32
C LEU A 237 12.93 -14.60 10.12
N ARG A 238 13.24 -15.64 10.90
CA ARG A 238 14.50 -15.79 11.65
C ARG A 238 15.62 -16.36 10.80
N SER A 239 15.31 -16.96 9.65
CA SER A 239 16.31 -17.56 8.80
C SER A 239 17.32 -16.53 8.28
N THR A 240 18.58 -16.91 8.19
CA THR A 240 19.65 -16.02 7.71
C THR A 240 19.39 -15.55 6.28
N ALA A 241 18.85 -16.43 5.43
CA ALA A 241 18.56 -16.08 4.05
C ALA A 241 17.53 -14.95 3.96
N VAL A 242 16.40 -15.05 4.67
CA VAL A 242 15.36 -14.02 4.71
C VAL A 242 15.89 -12.73 5.33
N HIS A 243 16.67 -12.83 6.41
CA HIS A 243 17.31 -11.67 7.02
C HIS A 243 18.18 -10.90 6.02
N ASP A 244 19.04 -11.61 5.27
CA ASP A 244 19.99 -10.99 4.35
C ASP A 244 19.27 -10.35 3.15
N GLU A 245 18.17 -10.95 2.65
CA GLU A 245 17.31 -10.37 1.62
C GLU A 245 16.65 -9.08 2.12
N LEU A 246 16.03 -9.10 3.29
CA LEU A 246 15.42 -7.93 3.91
C LEU A 246 16.42 -6.79 4.14
N LEU A 247 17.61 -7.12 4.66
CA LEU A 247 18.64 -6.14 4.94
C LEU A 247 19.18 -5.49 3.66
N ARG A 248 19.42 -6.28 2.62
CA ARG A 248 19.83 -5.79 1.31
C ARG A 248 18.77 -4.86 0.73
N ALA A 249 17.50 -5.28 0.74
CA ALA A 249 16.38 -4.49 0.25
C ALA A 249 16.20 -3.17 1.00
N ALA A 250 16.30 -3.18 2.34
CA ALA A 250 16.20 -1.97 3.15
C ALA A 250 17.32 -0.98 2.85
N ARG A 251 18.58 -1.47 2.67
CA ARG A 251 19.76 -0.65 2.37
C ARG A 251 19.72 -0.04 0.97
N ALA A 252 19.20 -0.76 -0.01
CA ALA A 252 19.05 -0.26 -1.39
C ALA A 252 17.87 0.71 -1.52
N SER A 253 16.95 0.74 -0.57
CA SER A 253 15.71 1.53 -0.61
C SER A 253 15.65 2.58 0.50
N VAL A 254 14.82 2.36 1.51
CA VAL A 254 14.46 3.35 2.55
C VAL A 254 15.60 3.75 3.49
N LEU A 255 16.68 2.99 3.53
CA LEU A 255 17.91 3.33 4.29
C LEU A 255 19.03 3.86 3.39
N HIS A 256 18.81 3.98 2.08
CA HIS A 256 19.81 4.53 1.17
C HIS A 256 19.95 6.05 1.38
N PRO A 257 21.19 6.62 1.30
CA PRO A 257 21.39 8.07 1.47
C PRO A 257 20.59 8.95 0.50
N ASP A 258 20.33 8.46 -0.72
CA ASP A 258 19.57 9.18 -1.74
C ASP A 258 18.06 8.96 -1.65
N HIS A 259 17.60 8.24 -0.62
CA HIS A 259 16.18 7.97 -0.44
C HIS A 259 15.35 9.26 -0.39
N ARG A 260 14.28 9.31 -1.17
CA ARG A 260 13.28 10.38 -1.18
C ARG A 260 12.02 9.91 -0.50
N ARG A 261 11.67 10.58 0.60
CA ARG A 261 10.46 10.27 1.36
C ARG A 261 9.22 10.73 0.59
N GLY A 262 8.48 9.79 -0.02
CA GLY A 262 7.13 10.01 -0.54
C GLY A 262 6.07 9.84 0.55
N TRP A 263 4.79 10.04 0.23
CA TRP A 263 3.70 9.97 1.23
C TRP A 263 3.46 8.56 1.80
N HIS A 264 3.90 7.51 1.11
CA HIS A 264 3.79 6.13 1.60
C HIS A 264 4.99 5.64 2.44
N TRP A 265 5.82 6.57 2.94
CA TRP A 265 6.97 6.26 3.78
C TRP A 265 6.61 5.44 5.03
N THR A 266 5.43 5.71 5.61
CA THR A 266 4.93 4.99 6.78
C THR A 266 4.74 3.51 6.48
N ASP A 267 4.19 3.18 5.29
CA ASP A 267 4.01 1.79 4.85
C ASP A 267 5.36 1.09 4.72
N SER A 268 6.32 1.73 4.05
CA SER A 268 7.63 1.16 3.80
C SER A 268 8.40 0.87 5.09
N HIS A 269 8.48 1.85 6.00
CA HIS A 269 9.15 1.65 7.28
C HIS A 269 8.39 0.66 8.19
N SER A 270 7.06 0.64 8.16
CA SER A 270 6.25 -0.31 8.93
C SER A 270 6.46 -1.75 8.49
N ALA A 271 6.61 -2.00 7.19
CA ALA A 271 6.89 -3.34 6.66
C ALA A 271 8.24 -3.87 7.16
N PHE A 272 9.32 -3.09 7.02
CA PHE A 272 10.64 -3.48 7.49
C PHE A 272 10.71 -3.60 9.03
N ALA A 273 10.12 -2.64 9.76
CA ALA A 273 10.07 -2.69 11.22
C ALA A 273 9.41 -3.99 11.71
N LEU A 274 8.30 -4.37 11.09
CA LEU A 274 7.59 -5.61 11.43
C LEU A 274 8.42 -6.85 11.07
N ALA A 275 8.93 -6.92 9.83
CA ALA A 275 9.68 -8.09 9.37
C ALA A 275 10.92 -8.35 10.24
N PHE A 276 11.72 -7.32 10.53
CA PHE A 276 12.88 -7.44 11.41
C PHE A 276 12.49 -7.78 12.86
N SER A 277 11.39 -7.22 13.38
CA SER A 277 10.94 -7.51 14.74
C SER A 277 10.50 -8.95 14.90
N LEU A 278 9.71 -9.47 13.97
CA LEU A 278 9.27 -10.87 13.97
C LEU A 278 10.43 -11.84 13.80
N GLY A 279 11.44 -11.46 13.00
CA GLY A 279 12.69 -12.21 12.83
C GLY A 279 13.64 -12.15 14.04
N GLY A 280 13.35 -11.32 15.07
CA GLY A 280 14.25 -11.13 16.21
C GLY A 280 15.47 -10.25 15.91
N HIS A 281 15.51 -9.58 14.76
CA HIS A 281 16.62 -8.74 14.29
C HIS A 281 16.50 -7.30 14.82
N VAL A 282 16.49 -7.15 16.15
CA VAL A 282 16.17 -5.90 16.85
C VAL A 282 17.02 -4.72 16.37
N GLY A 283 18.32 -4.91 16.17
CA GLY A 283 19.23 -3.86 15.69
C GLY A 283 18.88 -3.34 14.30
N ASN A 284 18.35 -4.20 13.41
CA ASN A 284 17.93 -3.80 12.07
C ASN A 284 16.56 -3.08 12.07
N ALA A 285 15.73 -3.31 13.10
CA ALA A 285 14.45 -2.62 13.26
C ALA A 285 14.62 -1.16 13.75
N VAL A 286 15.75 -0.84 14.43
CA VAL A 286 16.03 0.48 15.04
C VAL A 286 15.82 1.65 14.09
N PRO A 287 16.44 1.74 12.90
CA PRO A 287 16.30 2.89 12.02
C PRO A 287 14.86 3.08 11.55
N HIS A 288 14.12 2.00 11.38
CA HIS A 288 12.71 2.06 10.97
C HIS A 288 11.82 2.61 12.09
N PHE A 289 11.97 2.12 13.33
CA PHE A 289 11.23 2.67 14.47
C PHE A 289 11.65 4.10 14.81
N ALA A 290 12.92 4.45 14.65
CA ALA A 290 13.38 5.83 14.83
C ALA A 290 12.71 6.79 13.83
N THR A 291 12.52 6.35 12.59
CA THR A 291 11.82 7.12 11.55
C THR A 291 10.31 7.19 11.80
N LEU A 292 9.69 6.07 12.17
CA LEU A 292 8.24 5.99 12.42
C LEU A 292 7.81 6.80 13.64
N GLY A 293 8.60 6.81 14.71
CA GLY A 293 8.19 7.43 15.97
C GLY A 293 6.92 6.79 16.52
N ASP A 294 5.84 7.58 16.63
CA ASP A 294 4.50 7.12 17.06
C ASP A 294 3.59 6.77 15.88
N THR A 295 4.08 6.91 14.64
CA THR A 295 3.31 6.63 13.42
C THR A 295 3.45 5.17 13.02
N VAL A 296 2.37 4.57 12.53
CA VAL A 296 2.36 3.17 12.08
C VAL A 296 1.33 2.93 10.98
N SER A 297 1.71 2.16 9.96
CA SER A 297 0.75 1.67 8.98
C SER A 297 0.08 0.40 9.46
N GLU A 298 -1.24 0.45 9.63
CA GLU A 298 -2.02 -0.74 9.98
C GLU A 298 -1.98 -1.84 8.89
N SER A 299 -1.61 -1.51 7.66
CA SER A 299 -1.65 -2.43 6.52
C SER A 299 -0.86 -3.71 6.76
N PHE A 300 0.29 -3.61 7.42
CA PHE A 300 1.15 -4.75 7.73
C PHE A 300 0.89 -5.29 9.14
N TRP A 301 0.79 -4.41 10.13
CA TRP A 301 0.72 -4.79 11.55
C TRP A 301 -0.56 -5.53 11.95
N ARG A 302 -1.67 -5.28 11.25
CA ARG A 302 -2.97 -5.89 11.58
C ARG A 302 -3.01 -7.42 11.53
N ASN A 303 -2.05 -8.05 10.85
CA ASN A 303 -1.90 -9.51 10.82
C ASN A 303 -1.28 -10.07 12.11
N VAL A 304 -0.77 -9.20 12.96
CA VAL A 304 -0.21 -9.54 14.27
C VAL A 304 -1.30 -9.40 15.32
N ARG A 305 -1.51 -10.45 16.12
CA ARG A 305 -2.45 -10.37 17.25
C ARG A 305 -2.02 -9.29 18.23
N ASP A 306 -2.98 -8.50 18.73
CA ASP A 306 -2.73 -7.38 19.65
C ASP A 306 -1.65 -6.40 19.14
N TRP A 307 -1.66 -6.13 17.86
CA TRP A 307 -0.60 -5.44 17.13
C TRP A 307 -0.21 -4.07 17.73
N ARG A 308 -1.14 -3.32 18.32
CA ARG A 308 -0.82 -2.01 18.95
C ARG A 308 0.13 -2.18 20.12
N THR A 309 -0.12 -3.16 20.96
CA THR A 309 0.76 -3.54 22.08
C THR A 309 2.09 -4.04 21.55
N ARG A 310 2.06 -4.94 20.55
CA ARG A 310 3.27 -5.49 19.93
C ARG A 310 4.14 -4.44 19.26
N PHE A 311 3.54 -3.49 18.55
CA PHE A 311 4.29 -2.37 17.97
C PHE A 311 5.03 -1.59 19.06
N THR A 312 4.34 -1.25 20.14
CA THR A 312 4.93 -0.50 21.26
C THR A 312 6.06 -1.28 21.94
N GLU A 313 5.88 -2.58 22.18
CA GLU A 313 6.89 -3.46 22.76
C GLU A 313 8.14 -3.56 21.86
N TYR A 314 7.96 -3.85 20.57
CA TYR A 314 9.06 -3.97 19.63
C TYR A 314 9.81 -2.63 19.44
N ARG A 315 9.07 -1.53 19.35
CA ARG A 315 9.66 -0.19 19.29
C ARG A 315 10.49 0.11 20.53
N ALA A 316 9.96 -0.15 21.72
CA ALA A 316 10.67 0.07 22.97
C ALA A 316 11.95 -0.78 23.05
N ALA A 317 11.86 -2.05 22.69
CA ALA A 317 13.01 -2.96 22.65
C ALA A 317 14.09 -2.50 21.66
N ALA A 318 13.69 -2.07 20.46
CA ALA A 318 14.62 -1.56 19.44
C ALA A 318 15.31 -0.27 19.89
N LEU A 319 14.55 0.73 20.37
CA LEU A 319 15.11 2.02 20.77
C LEU A 319 15.94 1.95 22.07
N ALA A 320 15.74 0.93 22.91
CA ALA A 320 16.57 0.69 24.09
C ALA A 320 18.01 0.23 23.74
N THR A 321 18.29 -0.12 22.48
CA THR A 321 19.62 -0.51 22.00
C THR A 321 20.45 0.66 21.47
N LEU A 322 19.86 1.89 21.38
CA LEU A 322 20.56 3.14 21.03
C LEU A 322 21.32 3.71 22.22
#